data_309755172fa120aa56d7b27322828c2b
#
_entry.id   309755172fa120aa56d7b27322828c2b
#
_cell.length_a   1.000
_cell.length_b   1.000
_cell.length_c   1.000
_cell.angle_alpha   90.00
_cell.angle_beta   90.00
_cell.angle_gamma   90.00
#
_symmetry.space_group_name_H-M   'P 1'
#
loop_
_entity.id
_entity.type
_entity.pdbx_description
1 polymer ?
#
loop_
_entity_poly.entity_id
_entity_poly.type
_entity_poly.pdbx_seq_one_letter_code
_entity_poly.pdbx_strand_id
1 'polypeptide(L)'
;NPECIIPPFITNLTGITNAMVGNAPKFYEIAKKVHEITEDTIFVAHNVNFDFNIIQKEFKDIGFDFKRKKLCTIRLSRKLIPGLKSYSLGALCSSQNIVIKDRHRAKGDAEATTILFDKLVNLDTNQTVINSFLNPRSRQATLPPLLSKKIVDNLSEKTGVYYFKNEKNDIIYVGKANNIKQR
;
A
#
# COMPACT_ATOMS: atom_id res chain seq x y z
N ASN A 1 -7.02 10.99 18.77
CA ASN A 1 -6.60 10.35 20.01
C ASN A 1 -6.58 8.83 19.82
N PRO A 2 -5.42 8.15 19.98
CA PRO A 2 -5.31 6.70 19.78
C PRO A 2 -5.81 5.88 21.00
N GLU A 3 -6.26 6.55 22.06
CA GLU A 3 -6.72 5.94 23.33
C GLU A 3 -5.70 5.00 23.99
N CYS A 4 -4.43 5.10 23.61
CA CYS A 4 -3.32 4.37 24.18
C CYS A 4 -2.06 5.26 24.26
N ILE A 5 -1.11 4.85 25.06
CA ILE A 5 0.18 5.57 25.20
C ILE A 5 1.00 5.38 23.92
N ILE A 6 1.47 6.50 23.36
CA ILE A 6 2.39 6.49 22.22
C ILE A 6 3.77 6.08 22.72
N PRO A 7 4.35 4.98 22.19
CA PRO A 7 5.69 4.55 22.60
C PRO A 7 6.76 5.59 22.27
N PRO A 8 7.82 5.73 23.07
CA PRO A 8 8.87 6.74 22.87
C PRO A 8 9.52 6.68 21.49
N PHE A 9 9.73 5.48 20.91
CA PHE A 9 10.34 5.34 19.60
C PHE A 9 9.44 5.91 18.48
N ILE A 10 8.11 5.85 18.62
CA ILE A 10 7.16 6.47 17.66
C ILE A 10 7.23 8.00 17.82
N THR A 11 7.28 8.52 19.05
CA THR A 11 7.46 9.95 19.29
C THR A 11 8.76 10.45 18.67
N ASN A 12 9.86 9.71 18.84
CA ASN A 12 11.16 10.06 18.22
C ASN A 12 11.11 10.06 16.69
N LEU A 13 10.38 9.11 16.10
CA LEU A 13 10.25 9.01 14.64
C LEU A 13 9.36 10.10 14.05
N THR A 14 8.20 10.35 14.67
CA THR A 14 7.13 11.20 14.10
C THR A 14 7.06 12.59 14.70
N GLY A 15 7.66 12.79 15.90
CA GLY A 15 7.50 13.98 16.71
C GLY A 15 6.10 14.13 17.33
N ILE A 16 5.24 13.09 17.26
CA ILE A 16 3.90 13.11 17.88
C ILE A 16 4.01 12.65 19.33
N THR A 17 3.60 13.48 20.27
CA THR A 17 3.64 13.19 21.69
C THR A 17 2.25 12.87 22.26
N ASN A 18 2.21 12.20 23.44
CA ASN A 18 0.95 11.93 24.13
C ASN A 18 0.18 13.22 24.45
N ALA A 19 0.87 14.31 24.79
CA ALA A 19 0.25 15.60 25.06
C ALA A 19 -0.47 16.17 23.82
N MET A 20 0.11 16.02 22.63
CA MET A 20 -0.48 16.51 21.38
C MET A 20 -1.78 15.80 21.01
N VAL A 21 -1.91 14.52 21.35
CA VAL A 21 -3.08 13.71 20.98
C VAL A 21 -4.12 13.59 22.08
N GLY A 22 -3.81 14.03 23.30
CA GLY A 22 -4.70 13.89 24.45
C GLY A 22 -6.10 14.47 24.21
N ASN A 23 -6.16 15.67 23.64
CA ASN A 23 -7.42 16.38 23.31
C ASN A 23 -7.83 16.25 21.83
N ALA A 24 -7.14 15.40 21.05
CA ALA A 24 -7.53 15.15 19.67
C ALA A 24 -8.80 14.28 19.62
N PRO A 25 -9.64 14.42 18.57
CA PRO A 25 -10.83 13.60 18.41
C PRO A 25 -10.48 12.12 18.32
N LYS A 26 -11.33 11.28 18.87
CA LYS A 26 -11.27 9.84 18.71
C LYS A 26 -11.79 9.45 17.32
N PHE A 27 -11.46 8.22 16.87
CA PHE A 27 -11.83 7.82 15.50
C PHE A 27 -13.36 7.87 15.28
N TYR A 28 -14.15 7.38 16.20
CA TYR A 28 -15.61 7.37 16.06
C TYR A 28 -16.24 8.77 15.89
N GLU A 29 -15.59 9.81 16.43
CA GLU A 29 -16.06 11.20 16.29
C GLU A 29 -15.84 11.74 14.86
N ILE A 30 -14.84 11.22 14.15
CA ILE A 30 -14.49 11.64 12.78
C ILE A 30 -14.87 10.61 11.72
N ALA A 31 -15.33 9.42 12.11
CA ALA A 31 -15.62 8.31 11.20
C ALA A 31 -16.58 8.68 10.07
N LYS A 32 -17.64 9.42 10.39
CA LYS A 32 -18.60 9.90 9.38
C LYS A 32 -17.90 10.73 8.31
N LYS A 33 -17.06 11.68 8.70
CA LYS A 33 -16.32 12.55 7.77
C LYS A 33 -15.33 11.73 6.93
N VAL A 34 -14.64 10.75 7.54
CA VAL A 34 -13.72 9.86 6.81
C VAL A 34 -14.50 9.02 5.79
N HIS A 35 -15.68 8.53 6.16
CA HIS A 35 -16.54 7.78 5.24
C HIS A 35 -16.96 8.64 4.04
N GLU A 36 -17.49 9.83 4.30
CA GLU A 36 -17.99 10.76 3.27
C GLU A 36 -16.91 11.17 2.27
N ILE A 37 -15.71 11.57 2.75
CA ILE A 37 -14.62 11.99 1.85
C ILE A 37 -14.01 10.84 1.03
N THR A 38 -14.26 9.59 1.44
CA THR A 38 -13.75 8.40 0.74
C THR A 38 -14.84 7.66 -0.04
N GLU A 39 -16.08 8.09 0.02
CA GLU A 39 -17.20 7.46 -0.69
C GLU A 39 -17.01 7.58 -2.21
N ASP A 40 -17.28 6.49 -2.92
CA ASP A 40 -17.12 6.36 -4.37
C ASP A 40 -15.73 6.76 -4.93
N THR A 41 -14.71 6.78 -4.06
CA THR A 41 -13.35 7.08 -4.45
C THR A 41 -12.45 5.83 -4.47
N ILE A 42 -11.24 6.01 -5.01
CA ILE A 42 -10.16 5.03 -4.94
C ILE A 42 -9.23 5.45 -3.80
N PHE A 43 -9.03 4.56 -2.83
CA PHE A 43 -8.08 4.78 -1.75
C PHE A 43 -6.65 4.55 -2.23
N VAL A 44 -5.89 5.63 -2.37
CA VAL A 44 -4.51 5.60 -2.86
C VAL A 44 -3.55 5.85 -1.70
N ALA A 45 -2.55 4.98 -1.53
CA ALA A 45 -1.49 5.22 -0.55
C ALA A 45 -0.17 4.53 -0.96
N HIS A 46 0.92 4.94 -0.30
CA HIS A 46 2.22 4.30 -0.44
C HIS A 46 2.33 3.12 0.54
N ASN A 47 2.23 1.89 0.04
CA ASN A 47 1.96 0.67 0.81
C ASN A 47 0.51 0.61 1.33
N VAL A 48 -0.42 0.77 0.43
CA VAL A 48 -1.86 0.97 0.69
C VAL A 48 -2.48 0.02 1.72
N ASN A 49 -2.02 -1.22 1.82
CA ASN A 49 -2.58 -2.17 2.77
C ASN A 49 -2.30 -1.77 4.22
N PHE A 50 -1.19 -1.08 4.51
CA PHE A 50 -0.89 -0.61 5.85
C PHE A 50 -1.96 0.39 6.33
N ASP A 51 -2.14 1.47 5.59
CA ASP A 51 -3.09 2.53 5.95
C ASP A 51 -4.53 2.04 5.89
N PHE A 52 -4.87 1.31 4.83
CA PHE A 52 -6.23 0.81 4.62
C PHE A 52 -6.67 -0.15 5.73
N ASN A 53 -5.80 -1.07 6.17
CA ASN A 53 -6.14 -2.04 7.21
C ASN A 53 -6.34 -1.37 8.57
N ILE A 54 -5.61 -0.29 8.87
CA ILE A 54 -5.81 0.50 10.09
C ILE A 54 -7.19 1.14 10.06
N ILE A 55 -7.53 1.85 8.99
CA ILE A 55 -8.84 2.51 8.85
C ILE A 55 -9.96 1.47 8.87
N GLN A 56 -9.80 0.36 8.16
CA GLN A 56 -10.80 -0.72 8.15
C GLN A 56 -11.03 -1.31 9.54
N LYS A 57 -9.94 -1.47 10.32
CA LYS A 57 -10.06 -1.94 11.71
C LYS A 57 -10.84 -0.94 12.57
N GLU A 58 -10.50 0.35 12.51
CA GLU A 58 -11.20 1.40 13.24
C GLU A 58 -12.69 1.44 12.93
N PHE A 59 -13.07 1.32 11.65
CA PHE A 59 -14.48 1.22 11.25
C PHE A 59 -15.14 -0.04 11.77
N LYS A 60 -14.44 -1.18 11.72
CA LYS A 60 -14.96 -2.45 12.24
C LYS A 60 -15.21 -2.40 13.74
N ASP A 61 -14.34 -1.74 14.50
CA ASP A 61 -14.45 -1.62 15.94
C ASP A 61 -15.70 -0.79 16.36
N ILE A 62 -16.19 0.09 15.48
CA ILE A 62 -17.46 0.81 15.66
C ILE A 62 -18.65 0.14 14.91
N GLY A 63 -18.51 -1.12 14.47
CA GLY A 63 -19.58 -1.89 13.85
C GLY A 63 -19.86 -1.57 12.38
N PHE A 64 -18.94 -0.90 11.68
CA PHE A 64 -19.11 -0.50 10.28
C PHE A 64 -18.17 -1.24 9.34
N ASP A 65 -18.67 -1.68 8.16
CA ASP A 65 -17.89 -2.38 7.14
C ASP A 65 -17.34 -1.39 6.11
N PHE A 66 -16.06 -1.03 6.25
CA PHE A 66 -15.39 -0.09 5.37
C PHE A 66 -14.78 -0.81 4.15
N LYS A 67 -15.34 -0.56 2.97
CA LYS A 67 -14.90 -1.14 1.70
C LYS A 67 -14.64 -0.04 0.67
N ARG A 68 -13.43 0.00 0.10
CA ARG A 68 -13.05 0.92 -0.98
C ARG A 68 -12.16 0.19 -1.99
N LYS A 69 -12.16 0.64 -3.24
CA LYS A 69 -11.11 0.24 -4.18
C LYS A 69 -9.77 0.78 -3.69
N LYS A 70 -8.72 -0.01 -3.84
CA LYS A 70 -7.38 0.34 -3.35
C LYS A 70 -6.38 0.41 -4.49
N LEU A 71 -5.47 1.37 -4.43
CA LEU A 71 -4.37 1.50 -5.38
C LEU A 71 -3.07 1.79 -4.63
N CYS A 72 -2.04 0.99 -4.89
CA CYS A 72 -0.75 1.09 -4.21
C CYS A 72 0.28 1.76 -5.11
N THR A 73 0.82 2.91 -4.70
CA THR A 73 1.83 3.63 -5.48
C THR A 73 3.14 2.85 -5.59
N ILE A 74 3.55 2.02 -4.60
CA ILE A 74 4.72 1.12 -4.74
C ILE A 74 4.51 0.16 -5.92
N ARG A 75 3.35 -0.45 -6.02
CA ARG A 75 3.06 -1.43 -7.07
C ARG A 75 3.01 -0.79 -8.45
N LEU A 76 2.37 0.39 -8.53
CA LEU A 76 2.36 1.19 -9.76
C LEU A 76 3.77 1.58 -10.18
N SER A 77 4.57 2.11 -9.23
CA SER A 77 5.95 2.53 -9.50
C SER A 77 6.82 1.38 -10.01
N ARG A 78 6.67 0.17 -9.44
CA ARG A 78 7.41 -1.00 -9.93
C ARG A 78 7.07 -1.37 -11.38
N LYS A 79 5.85 -1.06 -11.83
CA LYS A 79 5.43 -1.29 -13.23
C LYS A 79 5.83 -0.16 -14.17
N LEU A 80 5.67 1.09 -13.74
CA LEU A 80 5.85 2.27 -14.58
C LEU A 80 7.28 2.81 -14.56
N ILE A 81 8.02 2.56 -13.47
CA ILE A 81 9.41 3.00 -13.25
C ILE A 81 10.23 1.78 -12.78
N PRO A 82 10.46 0.78 -13.65
CA PRO A 82 11.22 -0.41 -13.26
C PRO A 82 12.70 -0.10 -13.06
N GLY A 83 13.43 -1.00 -12.36
CA GLY A 83 14.90 -0.95 -12.25
C GLY A 83 15.44 -0.14 -11.08
N LEU A 84 14.60 0.42 -10.21
CA LEU A 84 15.08 1.12 -9.01
C LEU A 84 15.51 0.11 -7.93
N LYS A 85 16.60 0.43 -7.22
CA LYS A 85 17.10 -0.37 -6.10
C LYS A 85 16.12 -0.40 -4.90
N SER A 86 15.35 0.66 -4.72
CA SER A 86 14.37 0.81 -3.65
C SER A 86 13.12 1.53 -4.13
N TYR A 87 11.98 1.08 -3.64
CA TYR A 87 10.66 1.67 -3.89
C TYR A 87 10.04 2.25 -2.59
N SER A 88 10.86 2.60 -1.60
CA SER A 88 10.40 3.41 -0.47
C SER A 88 9.98 4.80 -0.95
N LEU A 89 9.07 5.47 -0.22
CA LEU A 89 8.59 6.80 -0.61
C LEU A 89 9.76 7.77 -0.83
N GLY A 90 10.73 7.78 0.10
CA GLY A 90 11.91 8.65 -0.03
C GLY A 90 12.75 8.37 -1.27
N ALA A 91 13.00 7.08 -1.59
CA ALA A 91 13.78 6.70 -2.76
C ALA A 91 13.05 7.07 -4.07
N LEU A 92 11.74 6.81 -4.14
CA LEU A 92 10.92 7.19 -5.29
C LEU A 92 10.86 8.70 -5.47
N CYS A 93 10.59 9.44 -4.40
CA CYS A 93 10.54 10.90 -4.46
C CYS A 93 11.89 11.49 -4.92
N SER A 94 13.00 10.97 -4.39
CA SER A 94 14.34 11.37 -4.83
C SER A 94 14.56 11.07 -6.31
N SER A 95 14.20 9.88 -6.80
CA SER A 95 14.35 9.50 -8.22
C SER A 95 13.48 10.33 -9.16
N GLN A 96 12.40 10.91 -8.66
CA GLN A 96 11.43 11.69 -9.42
C GLN A 96 11.53 13.20 -9.15
N ASN A 97 12.56 13.66 -8.44
CA ASN A 97 12.76 15.07 -8.06
C ASN A 97 11.57 15.64 -7.27
N ILE A 98 11.01 14.86 -6.35
CA ILE A 98 9.93 15.27 -5.45
C ILE A 98 10.53 15.58 -4.08
N VAL A 99 10.32 16.80 -3.59
CA VAL A 99 10.74 17.20 -2.24
C VAL A 99 9.68 16.78 -1.23
N ILE A 100 10.10 16.02 -0.20
CA ILE A 100 9.22 15.66 0.91
C ILE A 100 9.40 16.69 2.02
N LYS A 101 8.33 17.40 2.33
CA LYS A 101 8.24 18.28 3.50
C LYS A 101 7.75 17.46 4.70
N ASP A 102 8.31 17.71 5.87
CA ASP A 102 7.88 17.06 7.13
C ASP A 102 7.81 15.52 7.04
N ARG A 103 8.91 14.89 6.62
CA ARG A 103 9.01 13.44 6.50
C ARG A 103 8.63 12.74 7.82
N HIS A 104 7.99 11.58 7.73
CA HIS A 104 7.42 10.82 8.85
C HIS A 104 6.23 11.51 9.55
N ARG A 105 5.71 12.57 8.95
CA ARG A 105 4.43 13.17 9.29
C ARG A 105 3.41 12.81 8.22
N ALA A 106 2.24 12.33 8.64
CA ALA A 106 1.20 11.84 7.73
C ALA A 106 0.87 12.86 6.61
N LYS A 107 0.83 14.15 6.92
CA LYS A 107 0.58 15.22 5.94
C LYS A 107 1.69 15.28 4.88
N GLY A 108 2.96 15.35 5.30
CA GLY A 108 4.09 15.49 4.36
C GLY A 108 4.26 14.25 3.47
N ASP A 109 4.10 13.07 4.03
CA ASP A 109 4.16 11.81 3.28
C ASP A 109 2.95 11.68 2.33
N ALA A 110 1.75 12.12 2.72
CA ALA A 110 0.56 12.13 1.87
C ALA A 110 0.69 13.12 0.70
N GLU A 111 1.18 14.34 0.95
CA GLU A 111 1.44 15.34 -0.10
C GLU A 111 2.47 14.82 -1.13
N ALA A 112 3.57 14.24 -0.66
CA ALA A 112 4.58 13.64 -1.53
C ALA A 112 4.01 12.45 -2.32
N THR A 113 3.16 11.63 -1.69
CA THR A 113 2.47 10.52 -2.36
C THR A 113 1.51 11.02 -3.43
N THR A 114 0.83 12.13 -3.21
CA THR A 114 -0.08 12.75 -4.20
C THR A 114 0.70 13.21 -5.43
N ILE A 115 1.82 13.92 -5.24
CA ILE A 115 2.69 14.36 -6.34
C ILE A 115 3.26 13.15 -7.10
N LEU A 116 3.70 12.12 -6.37
CA LEU A 116 4.18 10.87 -6.98
C LEU A 116 3.07 10.20 -7.80
N PHE A 117 1.86 10.12 -7.25
CA PHE A 117 0.73 9.49 -7.94
C PHE A 117 0.35 10.24 -9.22
N ASP A 118 0.32 11.57 -9.20
CA ASP A 118 0.09 12.39 -10.40
C ASP A 118 1.12 12.08 -11.50
N LYS A 119 2.41 12.00 -11.14
CA LYS A 119 3.46 11.59 -12.09
C LYS A 119 3.23 10.19 -12.65
N LEU A 120 2.80 9.23 -11.82
CA LEU A 120 2.51 7.86 -12.26
C LEU A 120 1.31 7.81 -13.21
N VAL A 121 0.27 8.63 -12.96
CA VAL A 121 -0.88 8.77 -13.88
C VAL A 121 -0.44 9.32 -15.23
N ASN A 122 0.43 10.32 -15.25
CA ASN A 122 0.95 10.91 -16.47
C ASN A 122 1.86 9.94 -17.26
N LEU A 123 2.55 9.02 -16.59
CA LEU A 123 3.32 7.94 -17.24
C LEU A 123 2.43 6.85 -17.85
N ASP A 124 1.25 6.62 -17.29
CA ASP A 124 0.27 5.63 -17.77
C ASP A 124 -0.80 6.32 -18.63
N THR A 125 -0.39 6.94 -19.72
CA THR A 125 -1.23 7.80 -20.59
C THR A 125 -2.55 7.14 -21.02
N ASN A 126 -2.56 5.83 -21.21
CA ASN A 126 -3.77 5.08 -21.55
C ASN A 126 -4.47 4.46 -20.34
N GLN A 127 -4.01 4.73 -19.13
CA GLN A 127 -4.49 4.17 -17.86
C GLN A 127 -4.58 2.64 -17.83
N THR A 128 -3.81 1.96 -18.66
CA THR A 128 -3.86 0.50 -18.81
C THR A 128 -3.33 -0.21 -17.57
N VAL A 129 -2.27 0.29 -16.97
CA VAL A 129 -1.68 -0.27 -15.75
C VAL A 129 -2.60 0.00 -14.57
N ILE A 130 -3.06 1.25 -14.39
CA ILE A 130 -3.99 1.64 -13.32
C ILE A 130 -5.26 0.80 -13.38
N ASN A 131 -5.90 0.72 -14.55
CA ASN A 131 -7.12 -0.07 -14.73
C ASN A 131 -6.89 -1.56 -14.47
N SER A 132 -5.72 -2.11 -14.82
CA SER A 132 -5.38 -3.49 -14.53
C SER A 132 -5.29 -3.78 -13.02
N PHE A 133 -4.82 -2.81 -12.22
CA PHE A 133 -4.75 -2.93 -10.76
C PHE A 133 -6.11 -2.73 -10.09
N LEU A 134 -7.00 -1.94 -10.68
CA LEU A 134 -8.35 -1.67 -10.16
C LEU A 134 -9.36 -2.76 -10.54
N ASN A 135 -9.06 -3.58 -11.55
CA ASN A 135 -9.95 -4.64 -12.00
C ASN A 135 -9.83 -5.87 -11.07
N PRO A 136 -10.89 -6.22 -10.30
CA PRO A 136 -10.87 -7.36 -9.39
C PRO A 136 -10.65 -8.71 -10.09
N ARG A 137 -11.01 -8.82 -11.38
CA ARG A 137 -10.86 -10.04 -12.19
C ARG A 137 -9.42 -10.23 -12.71
N SER A 138 -8.61 -9.19 -12.72
CA SER A 138 -7.26 -9.26 -13.29
C SER A 138 -6.27 -10.07 -12.45
N ARG A 139 -6.57 -10.32 -11.17
CA ARG A 139 -5.64 -10.84 -10.15
C ARG A 139 -4.30 -10.08 -10.06
N GLN A 140 -4.03 -9.16 -10.98
CA GLN A 140 -2.78 -8.38 -10.97
C GLN A 140 -2.63 -7.53 -9.72
N ALA A 141 -3.76 -7.10 -9.13
CA ALA A 141 -3.76 -6.36 -7.88
C ALA A 141 -3.18 -7.16 -6.69
N THR A 142 -3.18 -8.50 -6.74
CA THR A 142 -2.69 -9.39 -5.68
C THR A 142 -1.34 -10.03 -6.00
N LEU A 143 -0.94 -10.07 -7.28
CA LEU A 143 0.33 -10.67 -7.70
C LEU A 143 1.52 -9.73 -7.43
N PRO A 144 2.72 -10.29 -7.14
CA PRO A 144 3.95 -9.52 -7.17
C PRO A 144 4.11 -8.82 -8.53
N PRO A 145 4.53 -7.54 -8.57
CA PRO A 145 4.54 -6.73 -9.80
C PRO A 145 5.36 -7.30 -10.96
N LEU A 146 6.39 -8.09 -10.65
CA LEU A 146 7.27 -8.71 -11.65
C LEU A 146 6.84 -10.14 -12.02
N LEU A 147 5.86 -10.72 -11.32
CA LEU A 147 5.36 -12.05 -11.62
C LEU A 147 4.29 -11.97 -12.73
N SER A 148 4.54 -12.61 -13.87
CA SER A 148 3.57 -12.59 -14.97
C SER A 148 2.36 -13.46 -14.63
N LYS A 149 1.16 -12.99 -15.00
CA LYS A 149 -0.09 -13.75 -14.84
C LYS A 149 -0.01 -15.12 -15.50
N LYS A 150 0.66 -15.24 -16.67
CA LYS A 150 0.82 -16.49 -17.39
C LYS A 150 1.53 -17.57 -16.57
N ILE A 151 2.53 -17.18 -15.75
CA ILE A 151 3.22 -18.13 -14.83
C ILE A 151 2.22 -18.62 -13.79
N VAL A 152 1.45 -17.72 -13.18
CA VAL A 152 0.50 -18.07 -12.13
C VAL A 152 -0.66 -18.93 -12.65
N ASP A 153 -1.16 -18.62 -13.84
CA ASP A 153 -2.26 -19.39 -14.45
C ASP A 153 -1.84 -20.84 -14.75
N ASN A 154 -0.55 -21.07 -15.01
CA ASN A 154 0.03 -22.40 -15.27
C ASN A 154 0.48 -23.16 -14.00
N LEU A 155 0.36 -22.54 -12.82
CA LEU A 155 0.71 -23.24 -11.56
C LEU A 155 -0.27 -24.37 -11.26
N SER A 156 0.30 -25.46 -10.71
CA SER A 156 -0.49 -26.62 -10.27
C SER A 156 -1.43 -26.27 -9.12
N GLU A 157 -2.64 -26.79 -9.16
CA GLU A 157 -3.62 -26.72 -8.07
C GLU A 157 -3.44 -27.81 -7.01
N LYS A 158 -2.41 -28.64 -7.14
CA LYS A 158 -2.09 -29.74 -6.22
C LYS A 158 -1.21 -29.27 -5.06
N THR A 159 -1.15 -30.10 -4.03
CA THR A 159 -0.17 -29.97 -2.93
C THR A 159 1.25 -30.04 -3.47
N GLY A 160 2.12 -29.16 -2.96
CA GLY A 160 3.51 -29.12 -3.39
C GLY A 160 4.37 -28.17 -2.58
N VAL A 161 5.64 -28.11 -3.00
CA VAL A 161 6.65 -27.20 -2.47
C VAL A 161 6.99 -26.18 -3.56
N TYR A 162 7.19 -24.94 -3.18
CA TYR A 162 7.61 -23.87 -4.08
C TYR A 162 8.86 -23.16 -3.56
N TYR A 163 9.64 -22.64 -4.49
CA TYR A 163 10.90 -21.96 -4.21
C TYR A 163 10.86 -20.54 -4.77
N PHE A 164 11.30 -19.54 -3.98
CA PHE A 164 11.68 -18.25 -4.53
C PHE A 164 13.19 -18.27 -4.75
N LYS A 165 13.60 -17.79 -5.91
CA LYS A 165 15.00 -17.72 -6.31
C LYS A 165 15.38 -16.27 -6.61
N ASN A 166 16.64 -15.92 -6.35
CA ASN A 166 17.20 -14.64 -6.76
C ASN A 166 17.63 -14.65 -8.24
N GLU A 167 18.16 -13.54 -8.72
CA GLU A 167 18.65 -13.40 -10.10
C GLU A 167 19.82 -14.36 -10.44
N LYS A 168 20.54 -14.84 -9.43
CA LYS A 168 21.63 -15.83 -9.57
C LYS A 168 21.11 -17.27 -9.50
N ASN A 169 19.80 -17.47 -9.44
CA ASN A 169 19.14 -18.77 -9.31
C ASN A 169 19.32 -19.45 -7.94
N ASP A 170 19.84 -18.75 -6.91
CA ASP A 170 19.93 -19.27 -5.55
C ASP A 170 18.55 -19.29 -4.89
N ILE A 171 18.24 -20.31 -4.11
CA ILE A 171 17.00 -20.43 -3.38
C ILE A 171 17.05 -19.50 -2.16
N ILE A 172 16.19 -18.50 -2.12
CA ILE A 172 16.08 -17.53 -1.02
C ILE A 172 14.90 -17.81 -0.10
N TYR A 173 13.95 -18.65 -0.54
CA TYR A 173 12.80 -19.06 0.27
C TYR A 173 12.25 -20.40 -0.24
N VAL A 174 11.83 -21.24 0.72
CA VAL A 174 11.13 -22.51 0.46
C VAL A 174 9.81 -22.50 1.19
N GLY A 175 8.72 -22.78 0.49
CA GLY A 175 7.39 -22.85 1.07
C GLY A 175 6.65 -24.12 0.66
N LYS A 176 5.69 -24.55 1.50
CA LYS A 176 4.75 -25.63 1.19
C LYS A 176 3.32 -25.09 1.09
N ALA A 177 2.51 -25.70 0.26
CA ALA A 177 1.09 -25.37 0.14
C ALA A 177 0.27 -26.61 -0.24
N ASN A 178 -0.95 -26.67 0.26
CA ASN A 178 -1.93 -27.70 -0.14
C ASN A 178 -2.47 -27.45 -1.55
N ASN A 179 -2.42 -26.20 -2.01
CA ASN A 179 -2.70 -25.80 -3.38
C ASN A 179 -1.71 -24.68 -3.75
N ILE A 180 -0.77 -24.99 -4.67
CA ILE A 180 0.30 -24.07 -5.08
C ILE A 180 -0.27 -22.81 -5.72
N LYS A 181 -1.28 -22.96 -6.57
CA LYS A 181 -1.89 -21.83 -7.30
C LYS A 181 -2.66 -20.88 -6.40
N GLN A 182 -3.30 -21.39 -5.36
CA GLN A 182 -4.04 -20.57 -4.38
C GLN A 182 -3.12 -19.88 -3.37
N ARG A 183 -1.93 -20.46 -3.10
CA ARG A 183 -0.95 -19.91 -2.16
C ARG A 183 -0.31 -18.63 -2.69
#